data_f9483c72366944d9b8230732801eb3cf
#
_entry.id   f9483c72366944d9b8230732801eb3cf
#
_cell.length_a   1.000
_cell.length_b   1.000
_cell.length_c   1.000
_cell.angle_alpha   90.00
_cell.angle_beta   90.00
_cell.angle_gamma   90.00
#
_symmetry.space_group_name_H-M   'P 1'
#
loop_
_entity.id
_entity.type
_entity.pdbx_description
1 polymer ?
#
loop_
_entity_poly.entity_id
_entity_poly.type
_entity_poly.pdbx_seq_one_letter_code
_entity_poly.pdbx_strand_id
1 'polypeptide(L)'
;NRYSVLTIDETNIDNIKASELKSEIILLNAEGIKNIILDMEKVKYIDSSGLGAILIGDRECKKAKGTFVVTNPSKQVFQLIKISQLHNILNIIPTLKESIDFVLLEELERDLRAENVGHSE
;
A
#
# COMPACT_ATOMS: atom_id res chain seq x y z
N ASN A 1 -6.74 -13.64 7.40
CA ASN A 1 -7.16 -12.58 6.49
C ASN A 1 -6.16 -12.38 5.37
N ARG A 2 -6.68 -12.11 4.19
CA ARG A 2 -5.84 -11.94 3.01
C ARG A 2 -5.30 -10.53 2.87
N TYR A 3 -5.92 -9.56 3.51
CA TYR A 3 -5.48 -8.17 3.41
C TYR A 3 -5.99 -7.37 4.60
N SER A 4 -5.41 -6.17 4.77
CA SER A 4 -5.88 -5.21 5.75
C SER A 4 -6.08 -3.87 5.06
N VAL A 5 -7.12 -3.14 5.44
CA VAL A 5 -7.37 -1.79 4.96
C VAL A 5 -7.01 -0.82 6.07
N LEU A 6 -6.04 0.06 5.79
CA LEU A 6 -5.69 1.14 6.69
C LEU A 6 -6.32 2.43 6.17
N THR A 7 -7.28 2.95 6.90
CA THR A 7 -7.91 4.22 6.55
C THR A 7 -7.26 5.32 7.37
N ILE A 8 -6.71 6.31 6.68
CA ILE A 8 -6.10 7.45 7.36
C ILE A 8 -7.18 8.45 7.68
N ASP A 9 -7.44 8.65 8.97
CA ASP A 9 -8.51 9.54 9.44
C ASP A 9 -7.95 10.93 9.76
N GLU A 10 -7.12 11.47 8.88
CA GLU A 10 -6.49 12.78 9.01
C GLU A 10 -6.48 13.48 7.67
N THR A 11 -6.59 14.81 7.69
CA THR A 11 -6.49 15.57 6.45
C THR A 11 -5.05 15.81 6.02
N ASN A 12 -4.12 15.81 6.97
CA ASN A 12 -2.69 16.04 6.71
C ASN A 12 -1.88 14.86 7.22
N ILE A 13 -0.88 14.46 6.44
CA ILE A 13 0.12 13.52 6.93
C ILE A 13 1.42 14.28 7.08
N ASP A 14 1.74 14.65 8.32
CA ASP A 14 3.00 15.29 8.69
C ASP A 14 3.99 14.21 9.17
N ASN A 15 5.14 14.63 9.69
CA ASN A 15 6.17 13.68 10.11
C ASN A 15 5.73 12.80 11.28
N ILE A 16 4.85 13.29 12.14
CA ILE A 16 4.33 12.50 13.27
C ILE A 16 3.40 11.42 12.76
N LYS A 17 2.46 11.78 11.90
CA LYS A 17 1.52 10.84 11.30
C LYS A 17 2.25 9.84 10.41
N ALA A 18 3.26 10.30 9.68
CA ALA A 18 4.08 9.42 8.84
C ALA A 18 4.78 8.36 9.68
N SER A 19 5.30 8.74 10.84
CA SER A 19 5.96 7.81 11.75
C SER A 19 4.98 6.78 12.30
N GLU A 20 3.78 7.21 12.68
CA GLU A 20 2.73 6.31 13.15
C GLU A 20 2.32 5.33 12.05
N LEU A 21 2.18 5.81 10.82
CA LEU A 21 1.79 4.98 9.69
C LEU A 21 2.85 3.91 9.41
N LYS A 22 4.12 4.29 9.42
CA LYS A 22 5.21 3.32 9.22
C LYS A 22 5.17 2.23 10.29
N SER A 23 5.02 2.63 11.54
CA SER A 23 4.97 1.67 12.65
C SER A 23 3.80 0.69 12.50
N GLU A 24 2.65 1.19 12.09
CA GLU A 24 1.46 0.36 11.92
C GLU A 24 1.64 -0.65 10.80
N ILE A 25 2.23 -0.23 9.68
CA ILE A 25 2.50 -1.13 8.56
C ILE A 25 3.49 -2.22 8.97
N ILE A 26 4.56 -1.84 9.65
CA ILE A 26 5.57 -2.79 10.11
C ILE A 26 4.95 -3.81 11.07
N LEU A 27 4.09 -3.33 11.97
CA LEU A 27 3.42 -4.21 12.92
C LEU A 27 2.51 -5.20 12.21
N LEU A 28 1.73 -4.75 11.23
CA LEU A 28 0.85 -5.63 10.46
C LEU A 28 1.65 -6.70 9.73
N ASN A 29 2.75 -6.32 9.11
CA ASN A 29 3.62 -7.28 8.43
C ASN A 29 4.19 -8.30 9.42
N ALA A 30 4.57 -7.86 10.62
CA ALA A 30 5.10 -8.74 11.65
C ALA A 30 4.04 -9.73 12.14
N GLU A 31 2.77 -9.35 12.06
CA GLU A 31 1.64 -10.23 12.41
C GLU A 31 1.24 -11.17 11.27
N GLY A 32 1.94 -11.12 10.16
CA GLY A 32 1.68 -11.99 9.03
C GLY A 32 0.76 -11.40 7.96
N ILE A 33 0.33 -10.15 8.12
CA ILE A 33 -0.51 -9.47 7.14
C ILE A 33 0.41 -8.80 6.12
N LYS A 34 0.51 -9.38 4.94
CA LYS A 34 1.44 -8.92 3.92
C LYS A 34 0.79 -8.07 2.83
N ASN A 35 -0.54 -8.05 2.78
CA ASN A 35 -1.28 -7.25 1.79
C ASN A 35 -1.98 -6.11 2.50
N ILE A 36 -1.65 -4.88 2.13
CA ILE A 36 -2.17 -3.70 2.81
C ILE A 36 -2.72 -2.74 1.76
N ILE A 37 -3.95 -2.27 1.99
CA ILE A 37 -4.57 -1.24 1.18
C ILE A 37 -4.64 0.01 2.04
N LEU A 38 -3.98 1.07 1.58
CA LEU A 38 -3.96 2.34 2.28
C LEU A 38 -5.02 3.25 1.68
N ASP A 39 -6.08 3.52 2.43
CA ASP A 39 -7.18 4.34 1.97
C ASP A 39 -6.93 5.80 2.37
N MET A 40 -6.75 6.65 1.36
CA MET A 40 -6.40 8.05 1.54
C MET A 40 -7.54 9.01 1.24
N GLU A 41 -8.78 8.54 1.29
CA GLU A 41 -9.94 9.34 0.93
C GLU A 41 -10.00 10.69 1.68
N LYS A 42 -9.65 10.70 2.95
CA LYS A 42 -9.73 11.90 3.78
C LYS A 42 -8.47 12.76 3.73
N VAL A 43 -7.39 12.26 3.17
CA VAL A 43 -6.12 12.97 3.15
C VAL A 43 -6.12 14.00 2.03
N LYS A 44 -5.83 15.25 2.38
CA LYS A 44 -5.75 16.35 1.40
C LYS A 44 -4.32 16.84 1.19
N TYR A 45 -3.49 16.73 2.21
CA TYR A 45 -2.13 17.23 2.16
C TYR A 45 -1.16 16.20 2.71
N ILE A 46 -0.02 16.08 2.06
CA ILE A 46 1.02 15.16 2.47
C ILE A 46 2.36 15.83 2.16
N ASP A 47 3.29 15.73 3.10
CA ASP A 47 4.65 16.25 2.88
C ASP A 47 5.60 15.10 2.49
N SER A 48 6.89 15.41 2.40
CA SER A 48 7.88 14.42 2.02
C SER A 48 7.97 13.26 3.01
N SER A 49 7.70 13.53 4.30
CA SER A 49 7.67 12.47 5.31
C SER A 49 6.56 11.47 5.03
N GLY A 50 5.38 11.99 4.65
CA GLY A 50 4.24 11.14 4.30
C GLY A 50 4.52 10.31 3.06
N LEU A 51 5.11 10.92 2.03
CA LEU A 51 5.51 10.18 0.84
C LEU A 51 6.51 9.08 1.19
N GLY A 52 7.46 9.39 2.08
CA GLY A 52 8.42 8.40 2.55
C GLY A 52 7.75 7.23 3.25
N ALA A 53 6.74 7.51 4.08
CA ALA A 53 6.00 6.45 4.78
C ALA A 53 5.27 5.53 3.78
N ILE A 54 4.66 6.12 2.76
CA ILE A 54 3.98 5.35 1.72
C ILE A 54 4.98 4.46 0.99
N LEU A 55 6.14 5.00 0.65
CA LEU A 55 7.17 4.24 -0.04
C LEU A 55 7.71 3.09 0.82
N ILE A 56 7.87 3.34 2.11
CA ILE A 56 8.29 2.29 3.04
C ILE A 56 7.22 1.19 3.13
N GLY A 57 5.94 1.59 3.14
CA GLY A 57 4.85 0.62 3.12
C GLY A 57 4.94 -0.31 1.93
N ASP A 58 5.15 0.25 0.75
CA ASP A 58 5.31 -0.53 -0.47
C ASP A 58 6.49 -1.49 -0.36
N ARG A 59 7.61 -0.99 0.12
CA ARG A 59 8.83 -1.79 0.25
C ARG A 59 8.66 -2.93 1.26
N GLU A 60 8.05 -2.64 2.41
CA GLU A 60 7.87 -3.65 3.45
C GLU A 60 6.91 -4.76 3.00
N CYS A 61 5.84 -4.40 2.31
CA CYS A 61 4.92 -5.40 1.77
C CYS A 61 5.59 -6.26 0.72
N LYS A 62 6.42 -5.67 -0.14
CA LYS A 62 7.17 -6.43 -1.14
C LYS A 62 8.15 -7.40 -0.49
N LYS A 63 8.82 -6.98 0.55
CA LYS A 63 9.74 -7.85 1.30
C LYS A 63 9.00 -9.02 1.92
N ALA A 64 7.76 -8.81 2.34
CA ALA A 64 6.92 -9.87 2.89
C ALA A 64 6.27 -10.72 1.80
N LYS A 65 6.56 -10.44 0.53
CA LYS A 65 5.95 -11.08 -0.64
C LYS A 65 4.46 -10.81 -0.71
N GLY A 66 4.08 -9.60 -0.39
CA GLY A 66 2.70 -9.12 -0.43
C GLY A 66 2.54 -7.94 -1.38
N THR A 67 1.37 -7.34 -1.31
CA THR A 67 0.96 -6.23 -2.18
C THR A 67 0.58 -5.03 -1.35
N PHE A 68 1.03 -3.86 -1.77
CA PHE A 68 0.66 -2.59 -1.15
C PHE A 68 -0.07 -1.74 -2.19
N VAL A 69 -1.24 -1.22 -1.83
CA VAL A 69 -2.05 -0.39 -2.72
C VAL A 69 -2.40 0.90 -2.02
N VAL A 70 -2.32 2.01 -2.76
CA VAL A 70 -2.84 3.31 -2.32
C VAL A 70 -4.15 3.53 -3.06
N THR A 71 -5.23 3.71 -2.33
CA THR A 71 -6.55 3.91 -2.94
C THR A 71 -7.16 5.25 -2.54
N ASN A 72 -8.02 5.77 -3.38
CA ASN A 72 -8.73 7.03 -3.17
C ASN A 72 -7.83 8.24 -2.91
N PRO A 73 -6.68 8.40 -3.58
CA PRO A 73 -5.89 9.60 -3.34
C PRO A 73 -6.63 10.81 -3.85
N SER A 74 -6.56 11.92 -3.10
CA SER A 74 -7.12 13.17 -3.58
C SER A 74 -6.33 13.63 -4.81
N LYS A 75 -6.91 14.58 -5.55
CA LYS A 75 -6.24 15.12 -6.73
C LYS A 75 -4.89 15.72 -6.35
N GLN A 76 -4.81 16.44 -5.24
CA GLN A 76 -3.58 17.06 -4.76
C GLN A 76 -2.52 16.01 -4.41
N VAL A 77 -2.93 14.96 -3.68
CA VAL A 77 -2.02 13.89 -3.29
C VAL A 77 -1.52 13.13 -4.52
N PHE A 78 -2.42 12.84 -5.45
CA PHE A 78 -2.04 12.14 -6.68
C PHE A 78 -1.05 12.95 -7.51
N GLN A 79 -1.26 14.28 -7.61
CA GLN A 79 -0.35 15.17 -8.31
C GLN A 79 1.06 15.11 -7.70
N LEU A 80 1.13 15.13 -6.37
CA LEU A 80 2.41 15.07 -5.67
C LEU A 80 3.12 13.73 -5.91
N ILE A 81 2.37 12.65 -5.90
CA ILE A 81 2.90 11.32 -6.20
C ILE A 81 3.48 11.30 -7.62
N LYS A 82 2.77 11.89 -8.58
CA LYS A 82 3.23 11.96 -9.97
C LYS A 82 4.50 12.80 -10.11
N ILE A 83 4.52 13.98 -9.49
CA ILE A 83 5.68 14.87 -9.55
C ILE A 83 6.91 14.17 -8.97
N SER A 84 6.72 13.37 -7.94
CA SER A 84 7.80 12.62 -7.30
C SER A 84 8.18 11.34 -8.04
N GLN A 85 7.52 11.03 -9.17
CA GLN A 85 7.75 9.83 -9.98
C GLN A 85 7.37 8.54 -9.26
N LEU A 86 6.68 8.61 -8.12
CA LEU A 86 6.32 7.43 -7.34
C LEU A 86 5.18 6.64 -7.96
N HIS A 87 4.43 7.25 -8.90
CA HIS A 87 3.37 6.54 -9.62
C HIS A 87 3.91 5.38 -10.47
N ASN A 88 5.20 5.38 -10.76
CA ASN A 88 5.86 4.28 -11.50
C ASN A 88 6.18 3.09 -10.59
N ILE A 89 6.17 3.30 -9.29
CA ILE A 89 6.54 2.29 -8.30
C ILE A 89 5.32 1.77 -7.55
N LEU A 90 4.41 2.68 -7.19
CA LEU A 90 3.27 2.36 -6.34
C LEU A 90 2.09 1.87 -7.16
N ASN A 91 1.31 0.97 -6.57
CA ASN A 91 0.00 0.60 -7.11
C ASN A 91 -1.02 1.62 -6.62
N ILE A 92 -1.52 2.45 -7.50
CA ILE A 92 -2.50 3.48 -7.16
C ILE A 92 -3.79 3.14 -7.89
N ILE A 93 -4.82 2.83 -7.13
CA ILE A 93 -6.08 2.32 -7.67
C ILE A 93 -7.22 3.21 -7.16
N PRO A 94 -8.12 3.66 -8.05
CA PRO A 94 -9.10 4.70 -7.70
C PRO A 94 -10.06 4.34 -6.58
N THR A 95 -10.52 3.10 -6.48
CA THR A 95 -11.55 2.73 -5.50
C THR A 95 -11.11 1.59 -4.62
N LEU A 96 -11.72 1.52 -3.44
CA LEU A 96 -11.44 0.44 -2.50
C LEU A 96 -11.83 -0.92 -3.09
N LYS A 97 -12.97 -0.99 -3.77
CA LYS A 97 -13.42 -2.25 -4.37
C LYS A 97 -12.42 -2.77 -5.40
N GLU A 98 -11.98 -1.90 -6.29
CA GLU A 98 -10.98 -2.28 -7.30
C GLU A 98 -9.65 -2.68 -6.64
N SER A 99 -9.31 -2.02 -5.54
CA SER A 99 -8.08 -2.32 -4.81
C SER A 99 -8.13 -3.71 -4.18
N ILE A 100 -9.27 -4.06 -3.60
CA ILE A 100 -9.47 -5.39 -3.02
C ILE A 100 -9.36 -6.44 -4.11
N ASP A 101 -10.03 -6.23 -5.25
CA ASP A 101 -9.98 -7.15 -6.37
C ASP A 101 -8.54 -7.34 -6.85
N PHE A 102 -7.80 -6.24 -6.95
CA PHE A 102 -6.40 -6.27 -7.40
C PHE A 102 -5.54 -7.10 -6.44
N VAL A 103 -5.69 -6.85 -5.14
CA VAL A 103 -4.90 -7.57 -4.12
C VAL A 103 -5.19 -9.07 -4.16
N LEU A 104 -6.45 -9.43 -4.29
CA LEU A 104 -6.83 -10.84 -4.34
C LEU A 104 -6.31 -11.53 -5.60
N LEU A 105 -6.31 -10.83 -6.74
CA LEU A 105 -5.75 -11.36 -7.97
C LEU A 105 -4.24 -11.54 -7.87
N GLU A 106 -3.54 -10.59 -7.26
CA GLU A 106 -2.09 -10.70 -7.06
C GLU A 106 -1.76 -11.88 -6.15
N GLU A 107 -2.55 -12.08 -5.13
CA GLU A 107 -2.35 -13.20 -4.21
C GLU A 107 -2.56 -14.55 -4.93
N LEU A 108 -3.63 -14.63 -5.71
CA LEU A 108 -3.91 -15.84 -6.50
C LEU A 108 -2.75 -16.12 -7.47
N GLU A 109 -2.28 -15.10 -8.15
CA GLU A 109 -1.19 -15.25 -9.10
C GLU A 109 0.09 -15.74 -8.43
N ARG A 110 0.40 -15.23 -7.24
CA ARG A 110 1.55 -15.69 -6.47
C ARG A 110 1.42 -17.16 -6.07
N ASP A 111 0.22 -17.56 -5.65
CA ASP A 111 -0.05 -18.94 -5.27
C ASP A 111 0.13 -19.87 -6.47
N LEU A 112 -0.35 -19.47 -7.62
CA LEU A 112 -0.21 -20.27 -8.84
C LEU A 112 1.24 -20.39 -9.29
N ARG A 113 2.02 -19.32 -9.17
CA ARG A 113 3.45 -19.36 -9.51
C ARG A 113 4.22 -20.28 -8.57
N ALA A 114 3.92 -20.22 -7.29
CA ALA A 114 4.57 -21.08 -6.31
C ALA A 114 4.27 -22.55 -6.59
N GLU A 115 3.03 -22.84 -6.97
CA GLU A 115 2.61 -24.19 -7.32
C GLU A 115 3.32 -24.67 -8.58
N ASN A 116 3.42 -23.83 -9.60
CA ASN A 116 4.13 -24.17 -10.84
C ASN A 116 5.61 -24.44 -10.58
N VAL A 117 6.24 -23.66 -9.74
CA VAL A 117 7.64 -23.87 -9.38
C VAL A 117 7.80 -25.19 -8.66
N GLY A 118 6.86 -25.54 -7.78
CA GLY A 118 6.88 -26.84 -7.11
C GLY A 118 6.71 -28.01 -8.07
N HIS A 119 5.92 -27.81 -9.12
CA HIS A 119 5.66 -28.86 -10.11
C HIS A 119 6.79 -29.04 -11.13
N SER A 120 7.60 -28.02 -11.35
CA SER A 120 8.64 -28.06 -12.38
C SER A 120 9.87 -28.83 -11.93
N GLU A 121 9.87 -29.32 -10.72
CA GLU A 121 10.93 -30.19 -10.24
C GLU A 121 10.58 -31.66 -10.48
#